data_66c923ae56637880d63027282d6c075b
#
_entry.id   66c923ae56637880d63027282d6c075b
#
_cell.length_a   1.000
_cell.length_b   1.000
_cell.length_c   1.000
_cell.angle_alpha   90.00
_cell.angle_beta   90.00
_cell.angle_gamma   90.00
#
_symmetry.space_group_name_H-M   'P 1'
#
loop_
_entity.id
_entity.type
_entity.pdbx_description
1 polymer ?
#
loop_
_entity_poly.entity_id
_entity_poly.type
_entity_poly.pdbx_seq_one_letter_code
_entity_poly.pdbx_strand_id
1 'polypeptide(L)'
;MKRKLMEILACPIDKYHPLELYVFEEKDEIVEGLIICPKCNRWYPIREEIPEMLPDELRKEADDLPFLKKWRDKSPQKTVSEGKPFNLS
;
A
#
# COMPACT_ATOMS: atom_id res chain seq x y z
N MET A 1 0.61 8.10 -9.32
CA MET A 1 1.38 8.77 -8.25
C MET A 1 2.81 9.00 -8.69
N LYS A 2 3.36 10.14 -8.38
CA LYS A 2 4.77 10.42 -8.65
C LYS A 2 5.63 9.90 -7.52
N ARG A 3 6.78 9.29 -7.85
CA ARG A 3 7.70 8.76 -6.84
C ARG A 3 8.13 9.81 -5.81
N LYS A 4 8.23 11.05 -6.24
CA LYS A 4 8.63 12.17 -5.37
C LYS A 4 7.71 12.34 -4.17
N LEU A 5 6.44 11.95 -4.30
CA LEU A 5 5.47 12.07 -3.22
C LEU A 5 5.89 11.23 -2.00
N MET A 6 6.66 10.16 -2.21
CA MET A 6 7.13 9.32 -1.10
C MET A 6 8.00 10.08 -0.10
N GLU A 7 8.58 11.21 -0.51
CA GLU A 7 9.41 12.02 0.38
C GLU A 7 8.62 12.67 1.50
N ILE A 8 7.30 12.83 1.32
CA ILE A 8 6.44 13.52 2.29
C ILE A 8 5.35 12.61 2.86
N LEU A 9 5.16 11.40 2.33
CA LEU A 9 4.11 10.51 2.84
C LEU A 9 4.52 9.88 4.18
N ALA A 10 3.57 9.83 5.10
CA ALA A 10 3.74 9.18 6.40
C ALA A 10 2.51 8.33 6.69
N CYS A 11 2.66 7.32 7.55
CA CYS A 11 1.54 6.47 7.94
C CYS A 11 0.46 7.31 8.64
N PRO A 12 -0.81 7.24 8.20
CA PRO A 12 -1.86 8.03 8.84
C PRO A 12 -2.19 7.57 10.26
N ILE A 13 -1.76 6.40 10.65
CA ILE A 13 -2.03 5.84 11.98
C ILE A 13 -0.94 6.20 12.99
N ASP A 14 0.33 5.88 12.67
CA ASP A 14 1.44 6.07 13.62
C ASP A 14 2.42 7.17 13.22
N LYS A 15 2.13 7.87 12.10
CA LYS A 15 2.95 8.98 11.61
C LYS A 15 4.36 8.60 11.19
N TYR A 16 4.64 7.31 11.04
CA TYR A 16 5.98 6.85 10.67
C TYR A 16 6.37 7.30 9.26
N HIS A 17 7.62 7.65 9.09
CA HIS A 17 8.22 8.05 7.83
C HIS A 17 9.71 7.68 7.89
N PRO A 18 10.33 7.20 6.80
CA PRO A 18 9.77 7.01 5.46
C PRO A 18 9.01 5.69 5.31
N LEU A 19 8.06 5.67 4.38
CA LEU A 19 7.33 4.46 4.03
C LEU A 19 8.06 3.73 2.90
N GLU A 20 7.73 2.44 2.73
CA GLU A 20 8.31 1.61 1.66
C GLU A 20 7.39 1.61 0.45
N LEU A 21 7.98 1.62 -0.75
CA LEU A 21 7.23 1.65 -2.00
C LEU A 21 7.55 0.43 -2.85
N TYR A 22 6.51 -0.25 -3.33
CA TYR A 22 6.61 -1.33 -4.30
C TYR A 22 5.79 -0.96 -5.52
N VAL A 23 6.42 -0.88 -6.68
CA VAL A 23 5.77 -0.46 -7.92
C VAL A 23 5.39 -1.69 -8.73
N PHE A 24 4.11 -1.82 -9.06
CA PHE A 24 3.60 -2.94 -9.85
C PHE A 24 3.42 -2.57 -11.32
N GLU A 25 2.98 -1.34 -11.56
CA GLU A 25 2.83 -0.83 -12.92
C GLU A 25 3.18 0.65 -12.92
N GLU A 26 4.01 1.05 -13.88
CA GLU A 26 4.44 2.44 -14.00
C GLU A 26 4.45 2.85 -15.46
N LYS A 27 3.96 4.06 -15.74
CA LYS A 27 4.04 4.72 -17.03
C LYS A 27 4.76 6.04 -16.78
N ASP A 28 4.12 7.18 -17.06
CA ASP A 28 4.70 8.47 -16.68
C ASP A 28 4.68 8.65 -15.17
N GLU A 29 3.66 8.05 -14.52
CA GLU A 29 3.55 8.01 -13.07
C GLU A 29 3.31 6.56 -12.63
N ILE A 30 3.41 6.30 -11.32
CA ILE A 30 3.07 4.99 -10.77
C ILE A 30 1.57 4.79 -10.90
N VAL A 31 1.17 3.81 -11.69
CA VAL A 31 -0.24 3.51 -11.94
C VAL A 31 -0.79 2.59 -10.84
N GLU A 32 -0.06 1.51 -10.54
CA GLU A 32 -0.43 0.59 -9.47
C GLU A 32 0.80 0.25 -8.65
N GLY A 33 0.60 0.15 -7.35
CA GLY A 33 1.70 -0.14 -6.45
C GLY A 33 1.22 -0.34 -5.02
N LEU A 34 2.18 -0.47 -4.12
CA LEU A 34 1.92 -0.74 -2.71
C LEU A 34 2.84 0.11 -1.86
N ILE A 35 2.26 0.80 -0.90
CA ILE A 35 3.01 1.57 0.09
C ILE A 35 2.86 0.84 1.41
N ILE A 36 3.98 0.59 2.10
CA ILE A 36 4.00 -0.18 3.33
C ILE A 36 4.61 0.64 4.46
N CYS A 37 3.95 0.64 5.62
CA CYS A 37 4.53 1.17 6.84
C CYS A 37 5.28 0.03 7.55
N PRO A 38 6.62 0.07 7.62
CA PRO A 38 7.37 -1.02 8.26
C PRO A 38 7.19 -1.07 9.78
N LYS A 39 6.69 0.00 10.37
CA LYS A 39 6.49 0.06 11.82
C LYS A 39 5.27 -0.71 12.29
N CYS A 40 4.13 -0.52 11.59
CA CYS A 40 2.86 -1.14 12.01
C CYS A 40 2.35 -2.20 11.05
N ASN A 41 3.09 -2.46 9.97
CA ASN A 41 2.74 -3.46 8.96
C ASN A 41 1.49 -3.13 8.15
N ARG A 42 1.03 -1.90 8.19
CA ARG A 42 -0.10 -1.47 7.35
C ARG A 42 0.37 -1.24 5.93
N TRP A 43 -0.51 -1.52 4.99
CA TRP A 43 -0.23 -1.30 3.58
C TRP A 43 -1.32 -0.43 2.96
N TYR A 44 -0.94 0.33 1.95
CA TYR A 44 -1.81 1.29 1.29
C TYR A 44 -1.68 1.10 -0.21
N PRO A 45 -2.79 0.77 -0.92
CA PRO A 45 -2.71 0.52 -2.36
C PRO A 45 -2.61 1.83 -3.14
N ILE A 46 -1.91 1.77 -4.27
CA ILE A 46 -1.94 2.80 -5.29
C ILE A 46 -2.74 2.22 -6.44
N ARG A 47 -3.88 2.82 -6.75
CA ARG A 47 -4.76 2.39 -7.84
C ARG A 47 -5.03 3.56 -8.76
N GLU A 48 -4.87 3.34 -10.08
CA GLU A 48 -5.12 4.36 -11.07
C GLU A 48 -4.42 5.67 -10.71
N GLU A 49 -3.15 5.57 -10.33
CA GLU A 49 -2.26 6.67 -9.98
C GLU A 49 -2.59 7.34 -8.63
N ILE A 50 -3.57 6.85 -7.88
CA ILE A 50 -4.01 7.46 -6.61
C ILE A 50 -3.60 6.59 -5.42
N PRO A 51 -2.78 7.11 -4.50
CA PRO A 51 -2.47 6.39 -3.26
C PRO A 51 -3.63 6.53 -2.27
N GLU A 52 -4.08 5.41 -1.72
CA GLU A 52 -5.20 5.40 -0.77
C GLU A 52 -4.66 5.35 0.66
N MET A 53 -4.23 6.50 1.18
CA MET A 53 -3.67 6.62 2.53
C MET A 53 -4.79 6.83 3.55
N LEU A 54 -5.62 5.80 3.73
CA LEU A 54 -6.80 5.86 4.59
C LEU A 54 -6.59 5.08 5.88
N PRO A 55 -7.13 5.58 7.03
CA PRO A 55 -7.12 4.80 8.27
C PRO A 55 -8.02 3.56 8.14
N ASP A 56 -7.84 2.61 9.07
CA ASP A 56 -8.48 1.29 8.98
C ASP A 56 -10.00 1.36 8.81
N GLU A 57 -10.66 2.26 9.52
CA GLU A 57 -12.12 2.37 9.48
C GLU A 57 -12.67 2.85 8.15
N LEU A 58 -11.82 3.43 7.31
CA LEU A 58 -12.20 3.88 5.96
C LEU A 58 -11.76 2.90 4.88
N ARG A 59 -11.07 1.82 5.25
CA ARG A 59 -10.63 0.80 4.31
C ARG A 59 -11.74 -0.23 4.10
N LYS A 60 -11.83 -0.76 2.88
CA LYS A 60 -12.88 -1.73 2.51
C LYS A 60 -12.24 -3.04 2.09
N GLU A 61 -12.50 -4.09 2.85
CA GLU A 61 -11.97 -5.42 2.57
C GLU A 61 -12.36 -5.89 1.15
N ALA A 62 -13.59 -5.62 0.74
CA ALA A 62 -14.08 -6.03 -0.58
C ALA A 62 -13.29 -5.40 -1.73
N ASP A 63 -12.67 -4.24 -1.51
CA ASP A 63 -11.86 -3.57 -2.52
C ASP A 63 -10.38 -3.94 -2.36
N ASP A 64 -9.90 -4.08 -1.12
CA ASP A 64 -8.49 -4.23 -0.82
C ASP A 64 -7.96 -5.65 -1.01
N LEU A 65 -8.73 -6.67 -0.62
CA LEU A 65 -8.27 -8.05 -0.75
C LEU A 65 -8.10 -8.48 -2.21
N PRO A 66 -9.03 -8.15 -3.13
CA PRO A 66 -8.80 -8.46 -4.55
C PRO A 66 -7.56 -7.80 -5.11
N PHE A 67 -7.25 -6.58 -4.69
CA PHE A 67 -6.04 -5.88 -5.11
C PHE A 67 -4.79 -6.63 -4.61
N LEU A 68 -4.75 -6.97 -3.33
CA LEU A 68 -3.61 -7.69 -2.76
C LEU A 68 -3.44 -9.07 -3.39
N LYS A 69 -4.55 -9.75 -3.66
CA LYS A 69 -4.55 -11.06 -4.31
C LYS A 69 -4.00 -10.97 -5.73
N LYS A 70 -4.38 -9.94 -6.48
CA LYS A 70 -3.91 -9.71 -7.84
C LYS A 70 -2.40 -9.53 -7.87
N TRP A 71 -1.84 -8.80 -6.92
CA TRP A 71 -0.42 -8.46 -6.88
C TRP A 71 0.38 -9.28 -5.88
N ARG A 72 -0.18 -10.39 -5.40
CA ARG A 72 0.46 -11.21 -4.37
C ARG A 72 1.89 -11.60 -4.71
N ASP A 73 2.14 -12.00 -5.94
CA ASP A 73 3.46 -12.47 -6.36
C ASP A 73 4.51 -11.36 -6.40
N LYS A 74 4.07 -10.10 -6.48
CA LYS A 74 4.94 -8.93 -6.53
C LYS A 74 4.99 -8.18 -5.21
N SER A 75 4.26 -8.63 -4.21
CA SER A 75 4.19 -8.01 -2.88
C SER A 75 5.09 -8.75 -1.90
N PRO A 76 5.62 -8.06 -0.88
CA PRO A 76 6.38 -8.73 0.17
C PRO A 76 5.54 -9.80 0.86
N GLN A 77 6.12 -10.96 1.11
CA GLN A 77 5.42 -12.06 1.75
C GLN A 77 4.85 -11.67 3.12
N LYS A 78 5.58 -10.89 3.88
CA LYS A 78 5.12 -10.42 5.18
C LYS A 78 3.83 -9.61 5.09
N THR A 79 3.72 -8.76 4.07
CA THR A 79 2.51 -7.97 3.85
C THR A 79 1.35 -8.86 3.43
N VAL A 80 1.61 -9.84 2.58
CA VAL A 80 0.58 -10.76 2.11
C VAL A 80 0.01 -11.58 3.26
N SER A 81 0.84 -12.02 4.19
CA SER A 81 0.42 -12.90 5.29
C SER A 81 0.07 -12.20 6.58
N GLU A 82 0.64 -11.02 6.83
CA GLU A 82 0.49 -10.34 8.13
C GLU A 82 0.13 -8.86 8.01
N GLY A 83 -0.07 -8.35 6.79
CA GLY A 83 -0.36 -6.93 6.57
C GLY A 83 -1.68 -6.50 7.19
N LYS A 84 -1.75 -5.23 7.55
CA LYS A 84 -2.96 -4.63 8.13
C LYS A 84 -3.51 -3.57 7.20
N PRO A 85 -4.81 -3.30 7.22
CA PRO A 85 -5.85 -3.92 8.06
C PRO A 85 -6.33 -5.29 7.57
N PHE A 86 -5.93 -5.72 6.37
CA PHE A 86 -6.35 -6.99 5.77
C PHE A 86 -5.15 -7.75 5.24
N ASN A 87 -5.23 -9.07 5.19
CA ASN A 87 -4.20 -9.90 4.57
C ASN A 87 -4.82 -11.18 3.99
N LEU A 88 -3.99 -12.00 3.31
CA LEU A 88 -4.45 -13.20 2.63
C LEU A 88 -4.16 -14.49 3.40
N SER A 89 -3.76 -14.38 4.64
CA SER A 89 -3.50 -15.54 5.48
C SER A 89 -4.76 -16.20 6.00
#